data_e67c30f7dc5735ab8bc22ca9a76a1960
#
_entry.id   e67c30f7dc5735ab8bc22ca9a76a1960
#
_cell.length_a   1.000
_cell.length_b   1.000
_cell.length_c   1.000
_cell.angle_alpha   90.00
_cell.angle_beta   90.00
_cell.angle_gamma   90.00
#
_symmetry.space_group_name_H-M   'P 1'
#
loop_
_entity.id
_entity.type
_entity.pdbx_description
1 polymer ?
#
loop_
_entity_poly.entity_id
_entity_poly.type
_entity_poly.pdbx_seq_one_letter_code
_entity_poly.pdbx_strand_id
1 'polypeptide(L)'
;MAIRIDIPQRGVIELQHAVFDVNGTLAVDGTPIQGTGEKLQKLSEHITIHLVTANTYGNLAAIQSMLGFPIHEIHRGDEKMRYVQNLGPASVIAFGNGVNDASMLRLAAIGVVIVTPEGIATKTLQGADIVAAGPLQAMDLLLKPDRLIATLRG
;
A
#
# COMPACT_ATOMS: atom_id res chain seq x y z
N MET A 1 10.76 -0.73 -14.60
CA MET A 1 10.66 0.35 -13.62
C MET A 1 10.59 -0.28 -12.23
N ALA A 2 11.56 0.00 -11.39
CA ALA A 2 11.64 -0.59 -10.06
C ALA A 2 12.40 0.33 -9.10
N ILE A 3 12.05 0.24 -7.82
CA ILE A 3 12.81 0.85 -6.73
C ILE A 3 13.65 -0.26 -6.10
N ARG A 4 14.97 -0.15 -6.24
CA ARG A 4 15.90 -1.12 -5.69
C ARG A 4 16.32 -0.67 -4.29
N ILE A 5 16.15 -1.55 -3.31
CA ILE A 5 16.60 -1.32 -1.95
C ILE A 5 17.54 -2.46 -1.52
N ASP A 6 18.59 -2.10 -0.80
CA ASP A 6 19.52 -3.07 -0.24
C ASP A 6 19.51 -2.90 1.27
N ILE A 7 18.87 -3.86 1.95
CA ILE A 7 18.68 -3.80 3.39
C ILE A 7 19.75 -4.65 4.06
N PRO A 8 20.63 -4.06 4.90
CA PRO A 8 21.66 -4.82 5.61
C PRO A 8 21.07 -6.06 6.29
N GLN A 9 21.69 -7.21 6.04
CA GLN A 9 21.32 -8.53 6.55
C GLN A 9 20.05 -9.14 5.95
N ARG A 10 19.30 -8.39 5.11
CA ARG A 10 18.13 -8.92 4.38
C ARG A 10 18.39 -9.09 2.88
N GLY A 11 19.35 -8.33 2.33
CA GLY A 11 19.70 -8.36 0.92
C GLY A 11 18.93 -7.38 0.06
N VAL A 12 19.01 -7.58 -1.24
CA VAL A 12 18.42 -6.69 -2.25
C VAL A 12 16.98 -7.07 -2.54
N ILE A 13 16.11 -6.08 -2.53
CA ILE A 13 14.72 -6.21 -2.97
C ILE A 13 14.48 -5.21 -4.10
N GLU A 14 13.91 -5.68 -5.20
CA GLU A 14 13.51 -4.81 -6.32
C GLU A 14 11.98 -4.69 -6.32
N LEU A 15 11.49 -3.53 -5.87
CA LEU A 15 10.07 -3.25 -5.79
C LEU A 15 9.57 -2.73 -7.13
N GLN A 16 8.74 -3.51 -7.79
CA GLN A 16 8.14 -3.17 -9.08
C GLN A 16 6.70 -2.69 -8.94
N HIS A 17 6.02 -3.11 -7.88
CA HIS A 17 4.59 -2.87 -7.68
C HIS A 17 4.31 -2.36 -6.28
N ALA A 18 3.54 -1.27 -6.19
CA ALA A 18 2.99 -0.76 -4.95
C ALA A 18 1.48 -0.98 -4.96
N VAL A 19 0.96 -1.81 -4.07
CA VAL A 19 -0.45 -2.16 -3.98
C VAL A 19 -1.06 -1.48 -2.76
N PHE A 20 -2.05 -0.63 -2.99
CA PHE A 20 -2.72 0.13 -1.93
C PHE A 20 -4.17 -0.30 -1.78
N ASP A 21 -4.57 -0.62 -0.55
CA ASP A 21 -5.96 -0.52 -0.15
C ASP A 21 -6.40 0.95 -0.22
N VAL A 22 -7.69 1.22 -0.42
CA VAL A 22 -8.18 2.59 -0.58
C VAL A 22 -8.84 3.10 0.69
N ASN A 23 -9.97 2.51 1.08
CA ASN A 23 -10.73 2.98 2.24
C ASN A 23 -10.00 2.64 3.55
N GLY A 24 -9.77 3.66 4.38
CA GLY A 24 -9.01 3.54 5.63
C GLY A 24 -7.50 3.60 5.44
N THR A 25 -7.02 3.70 4.20
CA THR A 25 -5.59 3.73 3.84
C THR A 25 -5.23 5.01 3.09
N LEU A 26 -5.86 5.24 1.92
CA LEU A 26 -5.69 6.46 1.12
C LEU A 26 -6.85 7.43 1.32
N ALA A 27 -7.98 6.94 1.81
CA ALA A 27 -9.20 7.69 2.02
C ALA A 27 -9.76 7.41 3.42
N VAL A 28 -10.43 8.41 3.98
CA VAL A 28 -11.11 8.34 5.29
C VAL A 28 -12.57 8.69 5.07
N ASP A 29 -13.48 7.87 5.58
CA ASP A 29 -14.91 8.02 5.41
C ASP A 29 -15.33 8.19 3.95
N GLY A 30 -14.63 7.49 3.06
CA GLY A 30 -14.89 7.52 1.62
C GLY A 30 -14.31 8.71 0.86
N THR A 31 -13.51 9.56 1.52
CA THR A 31 -12.90 10.73 0.89
C THR A 31 -11.37 10.62 0.92
N PRO A 32 -10.69 10.72 -0.24
CA PRO A 32 -9.23 10.69 -0.29
C PRO A 32 -8.61 11.79 0.58
N ILE A 33 -7.54 11.43 1.28
CA ILE A 33 -6.77 12.37 2.08
C ILE A 33 -6.08 13.37 1.14
N GLN A 34 -6.13 14.66 1.51
CA GLN A 34 -5.57 15.73 0.68
C GLN A 34 -4.08 15.48 0.35
N GLY A 35 -3.73 15.67 -0.91
CA GLY A 35 -2.36 15.48 -1.40
C GLY A 35 -2.04 14.05 -1.85
N THR A 36 -2.92 13.10 -1.59
CA THR A 36 -2.69 11.68 -1.91
C THR A 36 -2.57 11.45 -3.42
N GLY A 37 -3.49 11.99 -4.21
CA GLY A 37 -3.47 11.82 -5.67
C GLY A 37 -2.21 12.39 -6.31
N GLU A 38 -1.79 13.56 -5.87
CA GLU A 38 -0.57 14.22 -6.37
C GLU A 38 0.67 13.39 -6.04
N LYS A 39 0.74 12.84 -4.82
CA LYS A 39 1.89 12.03 -4.41
C LYS A 39 1.90 10.68 -5.11
N LEU A 40 0.75 10.06 -5.34
CA LEU A 40 0.65 8.85 -6.17
C LEU A 40 1.17 9.10 -7.58
N GLN A 41 0.87 10.27 -8.15
CA GLN A 41 1.37 10.64 -9.48
C GLN A 41 2.90 10.69 -9.50
N LYS A 42 3.51 11.31 -8.49
CA LYS A 42 4.98 11.35 -8.38
C LYS A 42 5.56 9.94 -8.21
N LEU A 43 4.93 9.14 -7.36
CA LEU A 43 5.39 7.78 -7.10
C LEU A 43 5.29 6.89 -8.35
N SER A 44 4.28 7.12 -9.19
CA SER A 44 4.07 6.34 -10.43
C SER A 44 5.20 6.49 -11.46
N GLU A 45 6.03 7.50 -11.31
CA GLU A 45 7.21 7.67 -12.15
C GLU A 45 8.32 6.64 -11.84
N HIS A 46 8.24 5.99 -10.69
CA HIS A 46 9.27 5.09 -10.18
C HIS A 46 8.81 3.65 -9.99
N ILE A 47 7.51 3.43 -9.83
CA ILE A 47 6.93 2.11 -9.51
C ILE A 47 5.52 2.02 -10.07
N THR A 48 5.06 0.83 -10.41
CA THR A 48 3.68 0.64 -10.88
C THR A 48 2.70 0.69 -9.70
N ILE A 49 1.71 1.56 -9.79
CA ILE A 49 0.68 1.75 -8.77
C ILE A 49 -0.51 0.85 -9.03
N HIS A 50 -0.99 0.17 -7.99
CA HIS A 50 -2.20 -0.63 -8.01
C HIS A 50 -3.10 -0.19 -6.86
N LEU A 51 -4.34 0.18 -7.15
CA LEU A 51 -5.32 0.51 -6.14
C LEU A 51 -6.37 -0.60 -6.10
N VAL A 52 -6.63 -1.15 -4.92
CA VAL A 52 -7.59 -2.24 -4.73
C VAL A 52 -8.56 -1.89 -3.60
N THR A 53 -9.84 -2.13 -3.79
CA THR A 53 -10.87 -1.76 -2.81
C THR A 53 -12.00 -2.76 -2.76
N ALA A 54 -12.59 -2.91 -1.57
CA ALA A 54 -13.86 -3.61 -1.40
C ALA A 54 -15.07 -2.72 -1.73
N ASN A 55 -14.85 -1.44 -2.08
CA ASN A 55 -15.88 -0.46 -2.41
C ASN A 55 -16.93 -0.29 -1.30
N THR A 56 -16.47 -0.21 -0.04
CA THR A 56 -17.32 -0.16 1.15
C THR A 56 -18.37 0.96 1.11
N TYR A 57 -18.01 2.12 0.56
CA TYR A 57 -18.88 3.31 0.55
C TYR A 57 -19.64 3.51 -0.76
N GLY A 58 -19.43 2.67 -1.77
CA GLY A 58 -20.17 2.75 -3.04
C GLY A 58 -19.85 3.95 -3.91
N ASN A 59 -18.71 4.62 -3.67
CA ASN A 59 -18.33 5.85 -4.37
C ASN A 59 -17.06 5.70 -5.22
N LEU A 60 -16.86 4.51 -5.78
CA LEU A 60 -15.64 4.13 -6.50
C LEU A 60 -15.25 5.13 -7.60
N ALA A 61 -16.21 5.53 -8.45
CA ALA A 61 -15.94 6.42 -9.56
C ALA A 61 -15.43 7.80 -9.11
N ALA A 62 -15.99 8.33 -8.02
CA ALA A 62 -15.57 9.61 -7.46
C ALA A 62 -14.16 9.53 -6.90
N ILE A 63 -13.84 8.47 -6.15
CA ILE A 63 -12.51 8.26 -5.58
C ILE A 63 -11.48 8.08 -6.70
N GLN A 64 -11.79 7.27 -7.70
CA GLN A 64 -10.92 7.04 -8.85
C GLN A 64 -10.57 8.34 -9.57
N SER A 65 -11.57 9.22 -9.77
CA SER A 65 -11.37 10.53 -10.37
C SER A 65 -10.44 11.41 -9.53
N MET A 66 -10.61 11.40 -8.21
CA MET A 66 -9.80 12.21 -7.28
C MET A 66 -8.36 11.71 -7.16
N LEU A 67 -8.15 10.39 -7.16
CA LEU A 67 -6.81 9.80 -7.03
C LEU A 67 -6.05 9.77 -8.36
N GLY A 68 -6.75 9.76 -9.49
CA GLY A 68 -6.15 9.78 -10.81
C GLY A 68 -5.64 8.44 -11.31
N PHE A 69 -6.06 7.33 -10.68
CA PHE A 69 -5.67 5.97 -11.05
C PHE A 69 -6.88 5.05 -11.10
N PRO A 70 -6.91 4.06 -11.99
CA PRO A 70 -7.95 3.06 -11.98
C PRO A 70 -7.92 2.26 -10.68
N ILE A 71 -9.10 1.94 -10.17
CA ILE A 71 -9.24 1.19 -8.92
C ILE A 71 -9.84 -0.18 -9.25
N HIS A 72 -9.15 -1.24 -8.81
CA HIS A 72 -9.63 -2.60 -8.96
C HIS A 72 -10.57 -2.94 -7.80
N GLU A 73 -11.85 -3.15 -8.12
CA GLU A 73 -12.84 -3.56 -7.12
C GLU A 73 -12.74 -5.05 -6.85
N ILE A 74 -12.73 -5.42 -5.57
CA ILE A 74 -12.75 -6.82 -5.14
C ILE A 74 -14.06 -7.14 -4.42
N HIS A 75 -14.43 -8.43 -4.41
CA HIS A 75 -15.69 -8.90 -3.86
C HIS A 75 -15.52 -9.96 -2.76
N ARG A 76 -14.31 -10.54 -2.63
CA ARG A 76 -14.02 -11.61 -1.68
C ARG A 76 -12.77 -11.30 -0.87
N GLY A 77 -12.75 -11.78 0.38
CA GLY A 77 -11.68 -11.45 1.31
C GLY A 77 -10.28 -11.92 0.91
N ASP A 78 -10.16 -12.95 0.08
CA ASP A 78 -8.87 -13.48 -0.37
C ASP A 78 -8.37 -12.87 -1.69
N GLU A 79 -9.17 -12.02 -2.34
CA GLU A 79 -8.80 -11.46 -3.64
C GLU A 79 -7.63 -10.51 -3.59
N LYS A 80 -7.46 -9.75 -2.50
CA LYS A 80 -6.30 -8.88 -2.33
C LYS A 80 -5.00 -9.67 -2.26
N MET A 81 -5.01 -10.79 -1.53
CA MET A 81 -3.86 -11.68 -1.47
C MET A 81 -3.55 -12.27 -2.85
N ARG A 82 -4.57 -12.73 -3.57
CA ARG A 82 -4.40 -13.28 -4.92
C ARG A 82 -3.88 -12.23 -5.89
N TYR A 83 -4.30 -10.98 -5.74
CA TYR A 83 -3.80 -9.88 -6.55
C TYR A 83 -2.29 -9.75 -6.41
N VAL A 84 -1.79 -9.70 -5.17
CA VAL A 84 -0.35 -9.66 -4.88
C VAL A 84 0.35 -10.91 -5.38
N GLN A 85 -0.25 -12.08 -5.18
CA GLN A 85 0.32 -13.35 -5.64
C GLN A 85 0.54 -13.36 -7.16
N ASN A 86 -0.41 -12.84 -7.92
CA ASN A 86 -0.32 -12.77 -9.38
C ASN A 86 0.72 -11.76 -9.87
N LEU A 87 1.02 -10.73 -9.09
CA LEU A 87 2.08 -9.76 -9.41
C LEU A 87 3.48 -10.30 -9.15
N GLY A 88 3.62 -11.29 -8.27
CA GLY A 88 4.90 -11.79 -7.79
C GLY A 88 5.28 -11.13 -6.47
N PRO A 89 4.98 -11.78 -5.32
CA PRO A 89 5.14 -11.18 -4.00
C PRO A 89 6.51 -10.57 -3.70
N ALA A 90 7.58 -11.18 -4.23
CA ALA A 90 8.94 -10.73 -3.99
C ALA A 90 9.23 -9.33 -4.54
N SER A 91 8.41 -8.82 -5.44
CA SER A 91 8.55 -7.50 -6.06
C SER A 91 7.46 -6.51 -5.63
N VAL A 92 6.69 -6.84 -4.59
CA VAL A 92 5.53 -6.04 -4.15
C VAL A 92 5.77 -5.44 -2.78
N ILE A 93 5.43 -4.14 -2.65
CA ILE A 93 5.16 -3.50 -1.37
C ILE A 93 3.66 -3.25 -1.29
N ALA A 94 3.03 -3.63 -0.17
CA ALA A 94 1.58 -3.53 0.01
C ALA A 94 1.24 -2.66 1.21
N PHE A 95 0.13 -1.92 1.09
CA PHE A 95 -0.32 -0.95 2.08
C PHE A 95 -1.79 -1.18 2.43
N GLY A 96 -2.12 -1.17 3.71
CA GLY A 96 -3.50 -1.39 4.15
C GLY A 96 -3.72 -1.09 5.62
N ASN A 97 -4.92 -1.39 6.12
CA ASN A 97 -5.30 -1.14 7.52
C ASN A 97 -6.25 -2.19 8.10
N GLY A 98 -7.08 -2.81 7.28
CA GLY A 98 -8.16 -3.67 7.75
C GLY A 98 -7.81 -5.16 7.73
N VAL A 99 -8.69 -5.97 8.33
CA VAL A 99 -8.49 -7.42 8.39
C VAL A 99 -8.36 -8.05 7.00
N ASN A 100 -9.10 -7.53 6.02
CA ASN A 100 -9.04 -8.02 4.65
C ASN A 100 -7.72 -7.70 3.93
N ASP A 101 -6.85 -6.88 4.54
CA ASP A 101 -5.52 -6.57 4.03
C ASP A 101 -4.44 -7.46 4.64
N ALA A 102 -4.73 -8.16 5.74
CA ALA A 102 -3.73 -8.88 6.52
C ALA A 102 -2.91 -9.88 5.68
N SER A 103 -3.59 -10.69 4.87
CA SER A 103 -2.92 -11.71 4.04
C SER A 103 -2.08 -11.08 2.93
N MET A 104 -2.56 -10.01 2.33
CA MET A 104 -1.84 -9.26 1.30
C MET A 104 -0.55 -8.67 1.86
N LEU A 105 -0.62 -8.03 3.03
CA LEU A 105 0.55 -7.43 3.67
C LEU A 105 1.59 -8.47 4.10
N ARG A 106 1.12 -9.62 4.57
CA ARG A 106 2.00 -10.71 4.98
C ARG A 106 2.71 -11.34 3.79
N LEU A 107 2.03 -11.47 2.67
CA LEU A 107 2.55 -12.12 1.47
C LEU A 107 3.55 -11.24 0.72
N ALA A 108 3.34 -9.93 0.68
CA ALA A 108 4.20 -8.98 -0.02
C ALA A 108 5.63 -9.00 0.53
N ALA A 109 6.60 -8.59 -0.27
CA ALA A 109 7.99 -8.45 0.18
C ALA A 109 8.09 -7.48 1.37
N ILE A 110 7.29 -6.41 1.34
CA ILE A 110 7.16 -5.46 2.45
C ILE A 110 5.69 -5.14 2.64
N GLY A 111 5.18 -5.33 3.87
CA GLY A 111 3.83 -4.94 4.25
C GLY A 111 3.84 -3.71 5.16
N VAL A 112 3.04 -2.72 4.82
CA VAL A 112 2.96 -1.44 5.54
C VAL A 112 1.53 -1.18 5.98
N VAL A 113 1.30 -0.99 7.27
CA VAL A 113 0.02 -0.47 7.76
C VAL A 113 0.08 1.05 7.82
N ILE A 114 -1.01 1.69 7.41
CA ILE A 114 -1.12 3.15 7.40
C ILE A 114 -2.09 3.58 8.49
N VAL A 115 -1.65 4.47 9.36
CA VAL A 115 -2.49 5.04 10.42
C VAL A 115 -3.39 6.11 9.83
N THR A 116 -4.70 5.93 10.00
CA THR A 116 -5.73 6.95 9.69
C THR A 116 -6.76 6.94 10.81
N PRO A 117 -7.68 7.92 10.83
CA PRO A 117 -8.79 7.91 11.79
C PRO A 117 -9.67 6.65 11.74
N GLU A 118 -9.64 5.87 10.68
CA GLU A 118 -10.39 4.60 10.60
C GLU A 118 -9.75 3.47 11.42
N GLY A 119 -8.50 3.66 11.86
CA GLY A 119 -7.81 2.67 12.69
C GLY A 119 -7.11 1.58 11.90
N ILE A 120 -6.46 0.68 12.63
CA ILE A 120 -5.74 -0.49 12.10
C ILE A 120 -6.21 -1.72 12.87
N ALA A 121 -6.60 -2.77 12.14
CA ALA A 121 -6.90 -4.05 12.78
C ALA A 121 -5.61 -4.66 13.36
N THR A 122 -5.68 -5.12 14.61
CA THR A 122 -4.50 -5.67 15.29
C THR A 122 -3.92 -6.89 14.57
N LYS A 123 -4.75 -7.72 13.98
CA LYS A 123 -4.32 -8.86 13.16
C LYS A 123 -3.47 -8.41 11.97
N THR A 124 -3.84 -7.30 11.34
CA THR A 124 -3.12 -6.73 10.20
C THR A 124 -1.81 -6.10 10.64
N LEU A 125 -1.85 -5.38 11.76
CA LEU A 125 -0.65 -4.81 12.38
C LEU A 125 0.42 -5.88 12.67
N GLN A 126 0.01 -7.02 13.23
CA GLN A 126 0.92 -8.10 13.58
C GLN A 126 1.64 -8.72 12.38
N GLY A 127 1.02 -8.68 11.20
CA GLY A 127 1.61 -9.23 9.98
C GLY A 127 2.37 -8.22 9.12
N ALA A 128 2.40 -6.96 9.53
CA ALA A 128 3.09 -5.90 8.79
C ALA A 128 4.54 -5.75 9.21
N ASP A 129 5.34 -5.18 8.33
CA ASP A 129 6.76 -4.87 8.58
C ASP A 129 6.94 -3.45 9.11
N ILE A 130 6.08 -2.52 8.70
CA ILE A 130 6.19 -1.08 8.99
C ILE A 130 4.82 -0.51 9.34
N VAL A 131 4.82 0.46 10.27
CA VAL A 131 3.68 1.32 10.57
C VAL A 131 3.99 2.72 10.07
N ALA A 132 3.21 3.24 9.13
CA ALA A 132 3.38 4.60 8.60
C ALA A 132 2.30 5.53 9.19
N ALA A 133 2.68 6.76 9.50
CA ALA A 133 1.81 7.72 10.19
C ALA A 133 0.71 8.33 9.31
N GLY A 134 0.61 7.95 8.06
CA GLY A 134 -0.40 8.40 7.10
C GLY A 134 -0.01 7.99 5.69
N PRO A 135 -0.91 8.20 4.71
CA PRO A 135 -0.63 7.79 3.33
C PRO A 135 0.51 8.58 2.68
N LEU A 136 0.64 9.86 2.98
CA LEU A 136 1.73 10.67 2.43
C LEU A 136 3.07 10.19 2.97
N GLN A 137 3.16 9.90 4.27
CA GLN A 137 4.34 9.37 4.92
C GLN A 137 4.71 7.98 4.40
N ALA A 138 3.69 7.15 4.13
CA ALA A 138 3.90 5.82 3.57
C ALA A 138 4.54 5.89 2.16
N MET A 139 4.04 6.78 1.32
CA MET A 139 4.61 6.98 -0.01
C MET A 139 6.01 7.57 0.04
N ASP A 140 6.30 8.39 1.05
CA ASP A 140 7.66 8.93 1.26
C ASP A 140 8.69 7.84 1.57
N LEU A 141 8.28 6.69 2.10
CA LEU A 141 9.19 5.56 2.27
C LEU A 141 9.76 5.07 0.93
N LEU A 142 8.97 5.19 -0.13
CA LEU A 142 9.38 4.80 -1.47
C LEU A 142 10.08 5.93 -2.23
N LEU A 143 9.64 7.18 -2.03
CA LEU A 143 10.25 8.35 -2.65
C LEU A 143 11.59 8.71 -2.00
N LYS A 144 11.79 8.30 -0.75
CA LYS A 144 13.03 8.47 0.03
C LYS A 144 13.44 7.11 0.60
N PRO A 145 13.97 6.21 -0.26
CA PRO A 145 14.20 4.81 0.13
C PRO A 145 15.11 4.62 1.33
N ASP A 146 15.99 5.58 1.62
CA ASP A 146 16.85 5.50 2.81
C ASP A 146 16.05 5.42 4.11
N ARG A 147 14.85 6.02 4.14
CA ARG A 147 13.95 5.90 5.30
C ARG A 147 13.48 4.47 5.50
N LEU A 148 13.11 3.82 4.41
CA LEU A 148 12.65 2.43 4.42
C LEU A 148 13.78 1.50 4.85
N ILE A 149 14.97 1.67 4.29
CA ILE A 149 16.14 0.87 4.61
C ILE A 149 16.50 1.03 6.10
N ALA A 150 16.54 2.27 6.59
CA ALA A 150 16.86 2.55 7.99
C ALA A 150 15.87 1.91 8.95
N THR A 151 14.58 1.88 8.58
CA THR A 151 13.52 1.30 9.41
C THR A 151 13.62 -0.23 9.46
N LEU A 152 14.00 -0.88 8.38
CA LEU A 152 13.99 -2.34 8.26
C LEU A 152 15.34 -3.01 8.58
N ARG A 153 16.42 -2.26 8.67
CA ARG A 153 17.73 -2.81 9.03
C ARG A 153 17.78 -3.27 10.49
N GLY A 154 18.48 -4.37 10.78
CA GLY A 154 18.61 -4.86 12.17
C GLY A 154 18.41 -6.35 12.30
#